data_36ab4fe89400853b429f13b5b0c501fb
#
_entry.id   36ab4fe89400853b429f13b5b0c501fb
#
_cell.length_a   1.000
_cell.length_b   1.000
_cell.length_c   1.000
_cell.angle_alpha   90.00
_cell.angle_beta   90.00
_cell.angle_gamma   90.00
#
_symmetry.space_group_name_H-M   'P 1'
#
loop_
_entity.id
_entity.type
_entity.pdbx_description
1 polymer ?
#
loop_
_entity_poly.entity_id
_entity_poly.type
_entity_poly.pdbx_seq_one_letter_code
_entity_poly.pdbx_strand_id
1 'polypeptide(L)'
;GQIGDWCRSHGVQYIGHIIEDMNAHARLGCSGGHFFRSLDGQDMSGIDIVLHQVIPGMADYRTSARISGGVADPDFFHYILAQLASSQARLTPRMKGRAMCEVFGAFGWAEGIPFMKWLMDFLLVRGINHFVPHAFSDQYPDPDCPPHFYGQGNDPQFSGFKKLMEYVNQVSHLLSDKERQVSGAVLYHAEA
;
A
#
# COMPACT_ATOMS: atom_id res chain seq x y z
N GLY A 1 -6.33 -17.65 -9.67
CA GLY A 1 -7.68 -17.52 -10.23
C GLY A 1 -7.65 -17.17 -11.71
N GLN A 2 -8.79 -17.20 -12.40
CA GLN A 2 -8.89 -17.07 -13.87
C GLN A 2 -8.10 -15.89 -14.46
N ILE A 3 -8.22 -14.69 -13.88
CA ILE A 3 -7.50 -13.50 -14.37
C ILE A 3 -5.99 -13.67 -14.24
N GLY A 4 -5.51 -14.09 -13.07
CA GLY A 4 -4.09 -14.30 -12.86
C GLY A 4 -3.49 -15.39 -13.77
N ASP A 5 -4.24 -16.47 -14.02
CA ASP A 5 -3.81 -17.54 -14.92
C ASP A 5 -3.75 -17.05 -16.38
N TRP A 6 -4.74 -16.26 -16.78
CA TRP A 6 -4.73 -15.62 -18.10
C TRP A 6 -3.54 -14.65 -18.25
N CYS A 7 -3.30 -13.78 -17.27
CA CYS A 7 -2.16 -12.85 -17.29
C CYS A 7 -0.82 -13.60 -17.45
N ARG A 8 -0.60 -14.61 -16.64
CA ARG A 8 0.63 -15.43 -16.71
C ARG A 8 0.81 -16.15 -18.03
N SER A 9 -0.28 -16.65 -18.62
CA SER A 9 -0.23 -17.29 -19.94
C SER A 9 0.12 -16.30 -21.07
N HIS A 10 -0.05 -14.99 -20.83
CA HIS A 10 0.31 -13.93 -21.76
C HIS A 10 1.60 -13.19 -21.36
N GLY A 11 2.38 -13.71 -20.42
CA GLY A 11 3.66 -13.15 -20.02
C GLY A 11 3.57 -11.84 -19.21
N VAL A 12 2.40 -11.56 -18.61
CA VAL A 12 2.19 -10.37 -17.75
C VAL A 12 1.86 -10.79 -16.33
N GLN A 13 2.13 -9.91 -15.37
CA GLN A 13 1.84 -10.13 -13.96
C GLN A 13 0.48 -9.52 -13.60
N TYR A 14 -0.25 -10.21 -12.75
CA TYR A 14 -1.48 -9.71 -12.15
C TYR A 14 -1.19 -9.20 -10.75
N ILE A 15 -1.34 -7.89 -10.54
CA ILE A 15 -1.09 -7.22 -9.27
C ILE A 15 -2.24 -6.30 -8.92
N GLY A 16 -2.38 -5.95 -7.65
CA GLY A 16 -3.38 -5.03 -7.14
C GLY A 16 -3.54 -5.20 -5.64
N HIS A 17 -4.55 -4.54 -5.09
CA HIS A 17 -4.93 -4.61 -3.68
C HIS A 17 -6.44 -4.80 -3.54
N ILE A 18 -6.91 -5.00 -2.31
CA ILE A 18 -8.33 -4.97 -1.97
C ILE A 18 -8.73 -3.51 -1.79
N ILE A 19 -9.95 -3.16 -2.24
CA ILE A 19 -10.45 -1.79 -2.19
C ILE A 19 -10.35 -1.25 -0.75
N GLU A 20 -9.73 -0.08 -0.63
CA GLU A 20 -9.69 0.77 0.58
C GLU A 20 -9.45 -0.04 1.86
N ASP A 21 -8.37 -0.73 1.93
CA ASP A 21 -7.93 -1.65 3.00
C ASP A 21 -8.33 -1.25 4.43
N MET A 22 -9.64 -1.16 4.70
CA MET A 22 -10.23 -0.63 5.93
C MET A 22 -10.56 -1.70 6.97
N ASN A 23 -9.68 -2.67 7.16
CA ASN A 23 -9.91 -3.85 8.01
C ASN A 23 -11.17 -4.68 7.69
N ALA A 24 -11.88 -4.35 6.64
CA ALA A 24 -13.08 -5.07 6.22
C ALA A 24 -12.79 -6.45 5.61
N HIS A 25 -11.53 -6.77 5.34
CA HIS A 25 -11.11 -8.04 4.76
C HIS A 25 -11.49 -9.26 5.60
N ALA A 26 -11.56 -9.07 6.93
CA ALA A 26 -11.94 -10.13 7.87
C ALA A 26 -13.46 -10.30 7.99
N ARG A 27 -14.26 -9.44 7.38
CA ARG A 27 -15.72 -9.48 7.51
C ARG A 27 -16.33 -10.26 6.36
N LEU A 28 -17.03 -11.35 6.68
CA LEU A 28 -17.84 -12.05 5.69
C LEU A 28 -18.91 -11.12 5.13
N GLY A 29 -19.07 -11.13 3.81
CA GLY A 29 -20.01 -10.26 3.11
C GLY A 29 -19.52 -8.82 2.86
N CYS A 30 -18.33 -8.46 3.29
CA CYS A 30 -17.69 -7.20 3.02
C CYS A 30 -16.36 -7.44 2.28
N SER A 31 -16.06 -6.61 1.26
CA SER A 31 -14.80 -6.70 0.52
C SER A 31 -14.44 -8.16 0.14
N GLY A 32 -13.18 -8.55 0.28
CA GLY A 32 -12.71 -9.89 -0.03
C GLY A 32 -12.95 -10.95 1.05
N GLY A 33 -13.41 -10.57 2.24
CA GLY A 33 -13.70 -11.46 3.36
C GLY A 33 -12.48 -12.07 4.05
N HIS A 34 -11.34 -12.12 3.38
CA HIS A 34 -10.10 -12.67 3.93
C HIS A 34 -8.90 -12.19 3.12
N PHE A 35 -7.98 -11.46 3.74
CA PHE A 35 -6.84 -10.83 3.05
C PHE A 35 -6.05 -11.81 2.18
N PHE A 36 -5.53 -12.88 2.75
CA PHE A 36 -4.68 -13.83 2.02
C PHE A 36 -5.42 -14.55 0.89
N ARG A 37 -6.68 -14.94 1.11
CA ARG A 37 -7.48 -15.62 0.07
C ARG A 37 -7.84 -14.70 -1.09
N SER A 38 -8.14 -13.44 -0.79
CA SER A 38 -8.52 -12.45 -1.81
C SER A 38 -7.39 -12.17 -2.79
N LEU A 39 -6.16 -12.19 -2.33
CA LEU A 39 -4.98 -11.89 -3.12
C LEU A 39 -4.24 -13.14 -3.65
N ASP A 40 -4.74 -14.35 -3.35
CA ASP A 40 -4.05 -15.60 -3.74
C ASP A 40 -3.83 -15.75 -5.25
N GLY A 41 -4.69 -15.18 -6.08
CA GLY A 41 -4.54 -15.19 -7.54
C GLY A 41 -3.46 -14.26 -8.11
N GLN A 42 -2.90 -13.38 -7.30
CA GLN A 42 -1.98 -12.32 -7.72
C GLN A 42 -0.51 -12.75 -7.69
N ASP A 43 0.33 -12.00 -8.41
CA ASP A 43 1.78 -12.23 -8.50
C ASP A 43 2.59 -11.33 -7.54
N MET A 44 1.93 -10.40 -6.86
CA MET A 44 2.41 -9.66 -5.70
C MET A 44 1.29 -9.57 -4.68
N SER A 45 1.62 -9.49 -3.40
CA SER A 45 0.66 -9.04 -2.39
C SER A 45 0.51 -7.53 -2.48
N GLY A 46 -0.68 -7.00 -2.22
CA GLY A 46 -0.94 -5.56 -2.36
C GLY A 46 -1.86 -4.99 -1.31
N ILE A 47 -1.58 -3.75 -0.96
CA ILE A 47 -2.38 -2.90 -0.07
C ILE A 47 -2.47 -1.49 -0.65
N ASP A 48 -3.35 -0.67 -0.10
CA ASP A 48 -3.28 0.78 -0.25
C ASP A 48 -3.08 1.48 1.10
N ILE A 49 -2.45 2.65 1.07
CA ILE A 49 -2.39 3.61 2.16
C ILE A 49 -2.75 4.98 1.59
N VAL A 50 -4.01 5.30 1.73
CA VAL A 50 -4.66 6.49 1.17
C VAL A 50 -5.53 7.14 2.25
N LEU A 51 -6.21 8.26 1.96
CA LEU A 51 -7.25 8.82 2.84
C LEU A 51 -6.79 9.10 4.28
N HIS A 52 -5.54 9.47 4.51
CA HIS A 52 -4.98 9.70 5.85
C HIS A 52 -5.02 8.46 6.78
N GLN A 53 -5.02 7.26 6.22
CA GLN A 53 -5.03 6.02 7.00
C GLN A 53 -3.82 5.86 7.91
N VAL A 54 -2.67 6.40 7.51
CA VAL A 54 -1.44 6.38 8.29
C VAL A 54 -0.84 7.78 8.36
N ILE A 55 -0.77 8.33 9.56
CA ILE A 55 -0.14 9.63 9.84
C ILE A 55 0.68 9.56 11.14
N PRO A 56 1.73 10.38 11.31
CA PRO A 56 2.50 10.42 12.54
C PRO A 56 1.62 10.71 13.77
N GLY A 57 1.78 9.91 14.81
CA GLY A 57 1.04 10.07 16.08
C GLY A 57 -0.40 9.56 16.06
N MET A 58 -0.91 9.06 14.94
CA MET A 58 -2.30 8.58 14.85
C MET A 58 -2.56 7.36 15.71
N ALA A 59 -1.55 6.55 15.99
CA ALA A 59 -1.69 5.37 16.85
C ALA A 59 -2.05 5.72 18.31
N ASP A 60 -1.78 6.96 18.74
CA ASP A 60 -2.02 7.40 20.11
C ASP A 60 -3.47 7.86 20.37
N TYR A 61 -4.26 8.03 19.33
CA TYR A 61 -5.67 8.40 19.45
C TYR A 61 -6.52 7.79 18.33
N ARG A 62 -7.71 7.34 18.72
CA ARG A 62 -8.68 6.81 17.76
C ARG A 62 -9.43 7.96 17.11
N THR A 63 -9.27 8.09 15.81
CA THR A 63 -10.08 9.03 15.05
C THR A 63 -11.36 8.33 14.58
N SER A 64 -12.49 9.01 14.74
CA SER A 64 -13.75 8.61 14.11
C SER A 64 -13.83 9.03 12.66
N ALA A 65 -12.72 9.04 11.95
CA ALA A 65 -12.71 9.36 10.53
C ALA A 65 -13.61 8.36 9.80
N ARG A 66 -14.77 8.83 9.36
CA ARG A 66 -15.69 8.05 8.54
C ARG A 66 -15.11 7.95 7.14
N ILE A 67 -14.38 6.91 6.91
CA ILE A 67 -14.00 6.51 5.57
C ILE A 67 -15.11 5.57 5.09
N SER A 68 -15.85 5.97 4.07
CA SER A 68 -16.92 5.24 3.36
C SER A 68 -17.56 4.08 4.16
N GLY A 69 -18.27 4.40 5.26
CA GLY A 69 -19.10 3.43 5.98
C GLY A 69 -18.42 2.64 7.11
N GLY A 70 -17.16 2.90 7.43
CA GLY A 70 -16.43 2.25 8.52
C GLY A 70 -15.77 3.23 9.48
N VAL A 71 -15.40 2.74 10.67
CA VAL A 71 -14.50 3.42 11.58
C VAL A 71 -13.09 2.94 11.25
N ALA A 72 -12.19 3.86 10.90
CA ALA A 72 -10.78 3.51 10.71
C ALA A 72 -10.17 3.09 12.06
N ASP A 73 -9.56 1.92 12.09
CA ASP A 73 -8.81 1.45 13.25
C ASP A 73 -7.32 1.80 13.04
N PRO A 74 -6.77 2.78 13.77
CA PRO A 74 -5.40 3.20 13.60
C PRO A 74 -4.40 2.09 13.93
N ASP A 75 -4.72 1.20 14.87
CA ASP A 75 -3.85 0.07 15.21
C ASP A 75 -3.74 -0.91 14.04
N PHE A 76 -4.84 -1.14 13.32
CA PHE A 76 -4.82 -1.96 12.12
C PHE A 76 -3.90 -1.38 11.05
N PHE A 77 -4.05 -0.10 10.71
CA PHE A 77 -3.25 0.53 9.67
C PHE A 77 -1.78 0.67 10.04
N HIS A 78 -1.49 1.05 11.28
CA HIS A 78 -0.12 1.27 11.72
C HIS A 78 0.67 -0.01 12.00
N TYR A 79 0.02 -1.07 12.47
CA TYR A 79 0.72 -2.26 12.97
C TYR A 79 0.44 -3.54 12.18
N ILE A 80 -0.71 -3.64 11.50
CA ILE A 80 -1.16 -4.90 10.92
C ILE A 80 -1.10 -4.91 9.40
N LEU A 81 -1.67 -3.93 8.71
CA LEU A 81 -1.92 -3.97 7.28
C LEU A 81 -0.67 -4.25 6.44
N ALA A 82 0.40 -3.47 6.62
CA ALA A 82 1.64 -3.68 5.87
C ALA A 82 2.31 -5.04 6.20
N GLN A 83 2.11 -5.55 7.43
CA GLN A 83 2.61 -6.87 7.82
C GLN A 83 1.83 -8.00 7.14
N LEU A 84 0.52 -7.86 6.92
CA LEU A 84 -0.27 -8.82 6.16
C LEU A 84 0.28 -8.94 4.73
N ALA A 85 0.50 -7.81 4.05
CA ALA A 85 1.04 -7.81 2.69
C ALA A 85 2.44 -8.44 2.61
N SER A 86 3.36 -8.00 3.46
CA SER A 86 4.73 -8.54 3.45
C SER A 86 4.80 -10.01 3.86
N SER A 87 3.92 -10.45 4.77
CA SER A 87 3.83 -11.87 5.16
C SER A 87 3.32 -12.73 4.01
N GLN A 88 2.21 -12.33 3.36
CA GLN A 88 1.69 -13.07 2.22
C GLN A 88 2.71 -13.17 1.08
N ALA A 89 3.38 -12.05 0.78
CA ALA A 89 4.40 -12.02 -0.27
C ALA A 89 5.52 -13.04 -0.04
N ARG A 90 5.86 -13.33 1.22
CA ARG A 90 6.90 -14.29 1.60
C ARG A 90 6.39 -15.72 1.72
N LEU A 91 5.16 -15.89 2.22
CA LEU A 91 4.54 -17.21 2.38
C LEU A 91 4.06 -17.81 1.06
N THR A 92 3.84 -16.99 0.04
CA THR A 92 3.37 -17.41 -1.28
C THR A 92 4.54 -17.43 -2.27
N PRO A 93 5.07 -18.61 -2.66
CA PRO A 93 6.29 -18.71 -3.48
C PRO A 93 6.23 -17.92 -4.79
N ARG A 94 5.05 -17.86 -5.43
CA ARG A 94 4.84 -17.10 -6.67
C ARG A 94 5.11 -15.62 -6.51
N MET A 95 4.83 -15.05 -5.35
CA MET A 95 5.00 -13.62 -5.07
C MET A 95 6.46 -13.23 -4.86
N LYS A 96 7.33 -14.17 -4.52
CA LYS A 96 8.79 -13.98 -4.39
C LYS A 96 9.17 -12.83 -3.43
N GLY A 97 8.43 -12.65 -2.33
CA GLY A 97 8.64 -11.58 -1.37
C GLY A 97 8.26 -10.18 -1.85
N ARG A 98 7.56 -10.05 -2.97
CA ARG A 98 7.15 -8.76 -3.53
C ARG A 98 5.81 -8.33 -2.94
N ALA A 99 5.82 -7.21 -2.22
CA ALA A 99 4.66 -6.58 -1.65
C ALA A 99 4.55 -5.14 -2.15
N MET A 100 3.40 -4.80 -2.74
CA MET A 100 3.15 -3.46 -3.27
C MET A 100 2.23 -2.66 -2.34
N CYS A 101 2.32 -1.34 -2.44
CA CYS A 101 1.38 -0.41 -1.84
C CYS A 101 1.02 0.70 -2.82
N GLU A 102 -0.27 0.94 -3.03
CA GLU A 102 -0.73 2.21 -3.57
C GLU A 102 -0.63 3.27 -2.47
N VAL A 103 -0.04 4.43 -2.77
CA VAL A 103 0.29 5.45 -1.76
C VAL A 103 -0.12 6.84 -2.19
N PHE A 104 -0.35 7.71 -1.22
CA PHE A 104 -0.58 9.15 -1.33
C PHE A 104 -1.99 9.58 -1.72
N GLY A 105 -2.81 8.72 -2.31
CA GLY A 105 -4.14 9.08 -2.76
C GLY A 105 -5.00 9.72 -1.67
N ALA A 106 -5.65 10.85 -1.99
CA ALA A 106 -6.55 11.58 -1.12
C ALA A 106 -5.96 12.08 0.23
N PHE A 107 -4.65 12.24 0.32
CA PHE A 107 -4.01 12.98 1.43
C PHE A 107 -4.10 14.49 1.24
N GLY A 108 -4.42 14.95 0.04
CA GLY A 108 -4.57 16.37 -0.28
C GLY A 108 -3.27 17.05 -0.70
N TRP A 109 -3.41 18.26 -1.24
CA TRP A 109 -2.28 19.06 -1.73
C TRP A 109 -1.29 19.51 -0.65
N ALA A 110 -1.69 19.43 0.63
CA ALA A 110 -0.81 19.73 1.75
C ALA A 110 0.18 18.60 2.07
N GLU A 111 0.03 17.43 1.45
CA GLU A 111 0.99 16.35 1.58
C GLU A 111 2.31 16.73 0.89
N GLY A 112 3.27 17.14 1.69
CA GLY A 112 4.59 17.54 1.20
C GLY A 112 5.59 16.39 1.16
N ILE A 113 6.70 16.60 0.44
CA ILE A 113 7.77 15.61 0.29
C ILE A 113 8.29 15.04 1.62
N PRO A 114 8.44 15.81 2.71
CA PRO A 114 8.88 15.25 3.99
C PRO A 114 7.91 14.20 4.56
N PHE A 115 6.61 14.43 4.45
CA PHE A 115 5.60 13.45 4.88
C PHE A 115 5.59 12.22 3.96
N MET A 116 5.62 12.42 2.65
CA MET A 116 5.74 11.32 1.67
C MET A 116 6.95 10.44 1.97
N LYS A 117 8.11 11.06 2.28
CA LYS A 117 9.30 10.31 2.66
C LYS A 117 9.10 9.49 3.94
N TRP A 118 8.51 10.10 4.95
CA TRP A 118 8.20 9.41 6.20
C TRP A 118 7.29 8.19 5.95
N LEU A 119 6.23 8.35 5.15
CA LEU A 119 5.32 7.26 4.82
C LEU A 119 6.01 6.14 4.04
N MET A 120 6.87 6.50 3.09
CA MET A 120 7.68 5.51 2.36
C MET A 120 8.62 4.73 3.29
N ASP A 121 9.33 5.41 4.17
CA ASP A 121 10.22 4.77 5.16
C ASP A 121 9.43 3.84 6.10
N PHE A 122 8.25 4.30 6.54
CA PHE A 122 7.33 3.52 7.37
C PHE A 122 6.93 2.20 6.69
N LEU A 123 6.64 2.23 5.40
CA LEU A 123 6.25 1.07 4.61
C LEU A 123 7.44 0.16 4.28
N LEU A 124 8.58 0.74 3.89
CA LEU A 124 9.81 0.01 3.58
C LEU A 124 10.28 -0.86 4.75
N VAL A 125 10.34 -0.31 5.97
CA VAL A 125 10.75 -1.08 7.16
C VAL A 125 9.75 -2.18 7.54
N ARG A 126 8.53 -2.13 7.02
CA ARG A 126 7.50 -3.15 7.20
C ARG A 126 7.49 -4.20 6.09
N GLY A 127 8.37 -4.05 5.10
CA GLY A 127 8.58 -5.02 4.05
C GLY A 127 7.77 -4.79 2.78
N ILE A 128 7.20 -3.60 2.62
CA ILE A 128 6.68 -3.15 1.33
C ILE A 128 7.88 -2.71 0.48
N ASN A 129 7.99 -3.21 -0.73
CA ASN A 129 9.13 -2.99 -1.61
C ASN A 129 8.75 -2.63 -3.06
N HIS A 130 7.47 -2.44 -3.32
CA HIS A 130 6.93 -1.94 -4.59
C HIS A 130 5.90 -0.87 -4.28
N PHE A 131 5.94 0.24 -5.03
CA PHE A 131 5.06 1.38 -4.78
C PHE A 131 4.38 1.83 -6.05
N VAL A 132 3.10 2.18 -5.93
CA VAL A 132 2.27 2.77 -6.97
C VAL A 132 1.79 4.12 -6.45
N PRO A 133 2.49 5.22 -6.74
CA PRO A 133 2.08 6.54 -6.29
C PRO A 133 0.77 6.98 -6.96
N HIS A 134 -0.20 7.38 -6.20
CA HIS A 134 -1.42 8.01 -6.66
C HIS A 134 -1.26 9.53 -6.59
N ALA A 135 -1.30 10.28 -7.73
CA ALA A 135 -1.26 9.69 -9.06
C ALA A 135 -0.57 10.66 -10.03
N PHE A 136 -0.17 10.15 -11.16
CA PHE A 136 0.28 11.00 -12.25
C PHE A 136 -0.92 11.55 -13.03
N SER A 137 -0.94 12.86 -13.26
CA SER A 137 -1.92 13.54 -14.10
C SER A 137 -1.21 14.44 -15.11
N ASP A 138 -1.81 14.63 -16.28
CA ASP A 138 -1.39 15.64 -17.25
C ASP A 138 -1.92 17.04 -16.91
N GLN A 139 -2.83 17.14 -15.93
CA GLN A 139 -3.40 18.39 -15.44
C GLN A 139 -2.77 18.81 -14.12
N TYR A 140 -2.68 20.13 -13.91
CA TYR A 140 -2.31 20.72 -12.64
C TYR A 140 -3.04 22.05 -12.43
N PRO A 141 -3.75 22.25 -11.28
CA PRO A 141 -4.10 21.20 -10.30
C PRO A 141 -5.16 20.25 -10.83
N ASP A 142 -5.08 18.97 -10.45
CA ASP A 142 -6.13 18.00 -10.68
C ASP A 142 -6.90 17.79 -9.36
N PRO A 143 -8.23 17.96 -9.32
CA PRO A 143 -9.01 17.89 -8.08
C PRO A 143 -9.34 16.46 -7.62
N ASP A 144 -9.11 15.44 -8.45
CA ASP A 144 -9.48 14.07 -8.14
C ASP A 144 -8.51 13.41 -7.17
N CYS A 145 -8.91 13.31 -5.91
CA CYS A 145 -8.15 12.61 -4.86
C CYS A 145 -6.65 13.02 -4.77
N PRO A 146 -6.30 14.33 -4.68
CA PRO A 146 -4.92 14.77 -4.66
C PRO A 146 -4.09 14.15 -3.53
N PRO A 147 -2.74 14.13 -3.63
CA PRO A 147 -1.93 14.87 -4.60
C PRO A 147 -1.82 14.19 -5.96
N HIS A 148 -1.57 14.98 -6.99
CA HIS A 148 -1.19 14.51 -8.30
C HIS A 148 0.19 15.04 -8.67
N PHE A 149 0.89 14.32 -9.54
CA PHE A 149 2.28 14.62 -9.90
C PHE A 149 2.41 14.89 -11.39
N TYR A 150 3.37 15.70 -11.73
CA TYR A 150 3.81 16.07 -13.05
C TYR A 150 3.07 17.27 -13.66
N GLY A 151 1.75 17.21 -13.95
CA GLY A 151 0.98 18.31 -14.55
C GLY A 151 1.66 18.97 -15.76
N GLN A 152 2.23 18.20 -16.69
CA GLN A 152 3.05 18.68 -17.81
C GLN A 152 4.24 19.58 -17.36
N GLY A 153 4.80 19.30 -16.19
CA GLY A 153 5.90 20.07 -15.60
C GLY A 153 5.47 21.26 -14.74
N ASN A 154 4.17 21.50 -14.57
CA ASN A 154 3.65 22.61 -13.77
C ASN A 154 3.51 22.29 -12.26
N ASP A 155 3.66 21.03 -11.88
CA ASP A 155 3.63 20.67 -10.46
C ASP A 155 4.89 21.17 -9.73
N PRO A 156 4.76 22.07 -8.75
CA PRO A 156 5.90 22.63 -8.03
C PRO A 156 6.63 21.62 -7.15
N GLN A 157 6.00 20.51 -6.79
CA GLN A 157 6.61 19.45 -5.97
C GLN A 157 7.32 18.39 -6.81
N PHE A 158 7.12 18.36 -8.13
CA PHE A 158 7.59 17.26 -8.97
C PHE A 158 9.10 17.01 -8.90
N SER A 159 9.92 18.06 -8.82
CA SER A 159 11.37 17.90 -8.68
C SER A 159 11.78 17.21 -7.35
N GLY A 160 11.09 17.54 -6.27
CA GLY A 160 11.27 16.88 -4.97
C GLY A 160 10.76 15.45 -4.97
N PHE A 161 9.59 15.23 -5.59
CA PHE A 161 9.01 13.91 -5.78
C PHE A 161 9.94 12.99 -6.58
N LYS A 162 10.53 13.47 -7.67
CA LYS A 162 11.50 12.70 -8.46
C LYS A 162 12.68 12.22 -7.60
N LYS A 163 13.28 13.12 -6.80
CA LYS A 163 14.37 12.75 -5.89
C LYS A 163 13.93 11.72 -4.83
N LEU A 164 12.71 11.88 -4.32
CA LEU A 164 12.15 10.90 -3.40
C LEU A 164 12.02 9.52 -4.06
N MET A 165 11.53 9.47 -5.29
CA MET A 165 11.40 8.19 -6.01
C MET A 165 12.75 7.55 -6.33
N GLU A 166 13.78 8.33 -6.64
CA GLU A 166 15.15 7.84 -6.77
C GLU A 166 15.65 7.18 -5.46
N TYR A 167 15.43 7.83 -4.33
CA TYR A 167 15.73 7.28 -3.00
C TYR A 167 14.97 5.99 -2.73
N VAL A 168 13.64 6.01 -2.89
CA VAL A 168 12.77 4.87 -2.64
C VAL A 168 13.15 3.68 -3.50
N ASN A 169 13.46 3.91 -4.78
CA ASN A 169 13.89 2.86 -5.70
C ASN A 169 15.20 2.19 -5.24
N GLN A 170 16.17 2.97 -4.80
CA GLN A 170 17.43 2.44 -4.25
C GLN A 170 17.21 1.60 -2.99
N VAL A 171 16.39 2.09 -2.04
CA VAL A 171 16.10 1.38 -0.80
C VAL A 171 15.26 0.13 -1.06
N SER A 172 14.26 0.22 -1.94
CA SER A 172 13.46 -0.95 -2.35
C SER A 172 14.35 -2.04 -2.94
N HIS A 173 15.27 -1.68 -3.83
CA HIS A 173 16.22 -2.63 -4.41
C HIS A 173 17.13 -3.25 -3.33
N LEU A 174 17.63 -2.44 -2.40
CA LEU A 174 18.46 -2.93 -1.29
C LEU A 174 17.72 -3.93 -0.39
N LEU A 175 16.42 -3.71 -0.16
CA LEU A 175 15.58 -4.54 0.71
C LEU A 175 14.92 -5.73 -0.02
N SER A 176 14.86 -5.70 -1.35
CA SER A 176 14.36 -6.82 -2.14
C SER A 176 15.33 -8.00 -2.08
N ASP A 177 14.81 -9.19 -2.23
CA ASP A 177 15.57 -10.45 -2.21
C ASP A 177 16.35 -10.71 -0.91
N LYS A 178 16.01 -10.01 0.18
CA LYS A 178 16.61 -10.23 1.51
C LYS A 178 15.67 -11.04 2.39
N GLU A 179 16.27 -11.89 3.21
CA GLU A 179 15.53 -12.58 4.26
C GLU A 179 15.23 -11.62 5.41
N ARG A 180 13.95 -11.47 5.72
CA ARG A 180 13.55 -10.73 6.91
C ARG A 180 13.81 -11.58 8.14
N GLN A 181 14.59 -11.07 9.07
CA GLN A 181 14.75 -11.70 10.38
C GLN A 181 13.48 -11.43 11.21
N VAL A 182 12.81 -12.50 11.58
CA VAL A 182 11.59 -12.44 12.40
C VAL A 182 11.77 -13.25 13.68
N SER A 183 11.28 -12.73 14.80
CA SER A 183 11.37 -13.38 16.11
C SER A 183 10.09 -14.14 16.50
N GLY A 184 9.03 -14.03 15.72
CA GLY A 184 7.77 -14.67 16.01
C GLY A 184 6.77 -14.59 14.86
N ALA A 185 5.66 -15.31 15.01
CA ALA A 185 4.53 -15.28 14.11
C ALA A 185 3.24 -15.03 14.87
N VAL A 186 2.32 -14.31 14.26
CA VAL A 186 0.97 -14.07 14.76
C VAL A 186 -0.02 -14.75 13.84
N LEU A 187 -0.92 -15.54 14.41
CA LEU A 187 -2.00 -16.15 13.64
C LEU A 187 -3.00 -15.07 13.20
N TYR A 188 -3.20 -14.94 11.90
CA TYR A 188 -4.26 -14.12 11.36
C TYR A 188 -5.59 -14.89 11.40
N HIS A 189 -6.45 -14.49 12.31
CA HIS A 189 -7.73 -15.17 12.57
C HIS A 189 -8.88 -14.38 11.95
N ALA A 190 -9.08 -14.54 10.66
CA ALA A 190 -10.07 -13.77 9.90
C ALA A 190 -11.54 -14.23 10.13
N GLU A 191 -11.74 -15.38 10.75
CA GLU A 191 -13.06 -16.02 10.91
C GLU A 191 -13.59 -15.95 12.36
N ALA A 192 -12.95 -15.13 13.21
CA ALA A 192 -13.36 -14.97 14.62
C ALA A 192 -14.42 -13.89 14.81
#